data_0fb7e4341c4c5df8616965ecdb7d553c
#
_entry.id   0fb7e4341c4c5df8616965ecdb7d553c
#
_cell.length_a   1.000
_cell.length_b   1.000
_cell.length_c   1.000
_cell.angle_alpha   90.00
_cell.angle_beta   90.00
_cell.angle_gamma   90.00
#
_symmetry.space_group_name_H-M   'P 1'
#
loop_
_entity.id
_entity.type
_entity.pdbx_description
1 polymer ?
#
loop_
_entity_poly.entity_id
_entity_poly.type
_entity_poly.pdbx_seq_one_letter_code
_entity_poly.pdbx_strand_id
1 'polypeptide(L)'
;MLNIEELKFDEKGLIPAIVVDSVTKQVLTLAYMNRESLEISMEKGLTCFWSRSRQELWLKGETSGNYQHIVSITADCDKDALVVVVDKDGPACHTGAESCFHNPLWQSDERHEFSLEGLYGLLVGRNETRPEGSYTTYLFKKGIDKILKKVGEECTEVIIAGKAGDKKETIYELADLAYHAMVLMVQMGITVEDVHRELASRHIIDHKVKQEKMT
;
A
#
# COMPACT_ATOMS: atom_id res chain seq x y z
N MET A 1 -24.64 -10.63 2.24
CA MET A 1 -24.00 -9.47 2.88
C MET A 1 -24.66 -9.28 4.25
N LEU A 2 -23.90 -8.85 5.26
CA LEU A 2 -24.40 -8.53 6.60
C LEU A 2 -25.39 -7.37 6.53
N ASN A 3 -26.46 -7.38 7.35
CA ASN A 3 -27.41 -6.27 7.44
C ASN A 3 -26.97 -5.30 8.55
N ILE A 4 -27.23 -3.99 8.40
CA ILE A 4 -26.98 -2.97 9.44
C ILE A 4 -27.68 -3.34 10.76
N GLU A 5 -28.85 -3.96 10.70
CA GLU A 5 -29.62 -4.43 11.87
C GLU A 5 -28.87 -5.46 12.74
N GLU A 6 -27.85 -6.11 12.19
CA GLU A 6 -27.06 -7.08 12.91
C GLU A 6 -25.86 -6.46 13.64
N LEU A 7 -25.56 -5.17 13.38
CA LEU A 7 -24.47 -4.47 14.03
C LEU A 7 -24.81 -4.10 15.46
N LYS A 8 -23.81 -4.14 16.32
CA LYS A 8 -23.91 -3.76 17.73
C LYS A 8 -23.35 -2.37 17.94
N PHE A 9 -24.21 -1.41 18.06
CA PHE A 9 -23.84 -0.06 18.47
C PHE A 9 -23.71 0.03 20.00
N ASP A 10 -22.85 0.92 20.47
CA ASP A 10 -22.71 1.19 21.90
C ASP A 10 -23.98 1.85 22.51
N GLU A 11 -23.96 2.11 23.82
CA GLU A 11 -25.06 2.75 24.55
C GLU A 11 -25.44 4.13 24.01
N LYS A 12 -24.56 4.77 23.25
CA LYS A 12 -24.77 6.08 22.59
C LYS A 12 -25.20 5.95 21.13
N GLY A 13 -25.42 4.72 20.67
CA GLY A 13 -25.76 4.43 19.28
C GLY A 13 -24.59 4.60 18.32
N LEU A 14 -23.33 4.44 18.79
CA LEU A 14 -22.13 4.60 18.00
C LEU A 14 -21.41 3.28 17.80
N ILE A 15 -20.74 3.14 16.64
CA ILE A 15 -19.83 2.04 16.32
C ILE A 15 -18.48 2.62 15.87
N PRO A 16 -17.35 2.15 16.38
CA PRO A 16 -16.04 2.58 15.91
C PRO A 16 -15.77 2.10 14.49
N ALA A 17 -15.18 2.95 13.67
CA ALA A 17 -14.81 2.66 12.29
C ALA A 17 -13.31 2.96 12.08
N ILE A 18 -12.54 1.93 11.80
CA ILE A 18 -11.12 2.00 11.43
C ILE A 18 -11.06 2.22 9.92
N VAL A 19 -10.60 3.39 9.50
CA VAL A 19 -10.47 3.73 8.08
C VAL A 19 -9.08 3.36 7.58
N VAL A 20 -9.03 2.61 6.48
CA VAL A 20 -7.80 2.04 5.90
C VAL A 20 -7.70 2.43 4.43
N ASP A 21 -6.52 2.89 4.01
CA ASP A 21 -6.21 3.16 2.61
C ASP A 21 -6.21 1.87 1.78
N SER A 22 -6.89 1.86 0.64
CA SER A 22 -7.03 0.67 -0.20
C SER A 22 -5.72 0.24 -0.85
N VAL A 23 -4.83 1.19 -1.12
CA VAL A 23 -3.55 0.98 -1.80
C VAL A 23 -2.45 0.64 -0.79
N THR A 24 -2.19 1.55 0.14
CA THR A 24 -1.07 1.42 1.08
C THR A 24 -1.36 0.50 2.26
N LYS A 25 -2.64 0.17 2.50
CA LYS A 25 -3.13 -0.56 3.69
C LYS A 25 -2.85 0.17 5.01
N GLN A 26 -2.45 1.43 4.94
CA GLN A 26 -2.22 2.26 6.13
C GLN A 26 -3.55 2.59 6.83
N VAL A 27 -3.56 2.50 8.16
CA VAL A 27 -4.68 3.01 8.95
C VAL A 27 -4.65 4.54 8.89
N LEU A 28 -5.73 5.14 8.38
CA LEU A 28 -5.84 6.58 8.15
C LEU A 28 -6.37 7.31 9.37
N THR A 29 -7.44 6.79 9.97
CA THR A 29 -8.07 7.36 11.17
C THR A 29 -8.94 6.31 11.87
N LEU A 30 -9.27 6.57 13.14
CA LEU A 30 -10.39 5.95 13.83
C LEU A 30 -11.47 7.03 13.99
N ALA A 31 -12.64 6.76 13.46
CA ALA A 31 -13.82 7.61 13.57
C ALA A 31 -14.99 6.83 14.19
N TYR A 32 -16.11 7.49 14.40
CA TYR A 32 -17.34 6.87 14.91
C TYR A 32 -18.46 7.07 13.92
N MET A 33 -19.29 6.07 13.78
CA MET A 33 -20.48 6.11 12.95
C MET A 33 -21.69 5.79 13.80
N ASN A 34 -22.81 6.50 13.55
CA ASN A 34 -24.13 6.08 13.98
C ASN A 34 -24.85 5.43 12.81
N ARG A 35 -26.02 4.88 13.01
CA ARG A 35 -26.81 4.25 11.96
C ARG A 35 -26.97 5.15 10.74
N GLU A 36 -27.38 6.40 10.95
CA GLU A 36 -27.64 7.38 9.90
C GLU A 36 -26.36 7.67 9.08
N SER A 37 -25.23 7.90 9.73
CA SER A 37 -23.96 8.15 9.04
C SER A 37 -23.50 6.95 8.21
N LEU A 38 -23.77 5.74 8.68
CA LEU A 38 -23.46 4.51 7.96
C LEU A 38 -24.35 4.33 6.72
N GLU A 39 -25.66 4.59 6.84
CA GLU A 39 -26.60 4.57 5.72
C GLU A 39 -26.21 5.61 4.66
N ILE A 40 -25.92 6.85 5.06
CA ILE A 40 -25.43 7.90 4.15
C ILE A 40 -24.13 7.48 3.47
N SER A 41 -23.21 6.85 4.21
CA SER A 41 -21.94 6.38 3.65
C SER A 41 -22.14 5.33 2.57
N MET A 42 -23.04 4.39 2.79
CA MET A 42 -23.36 3.33 1.84
C MET A 42 -24.11 3.87 0.61
N GLU A 43 -25.02 4.84 0.80
CA GLU A 43 -25.77 5.48 -0.29
C GLU A 43 -24.86 6.32 -1.20
N LYS A 44 -23.97 7.14 -0.59
CA LYS A 44 -23.11 8.06 -1.34
C LYS A 44 -21.80 7.44 -1.83
N GLY A 45 -21.41 6.28 -1.29
CA GLY A 45 -20.08 5.71 -1.53
C GLY A 45 -18.95 6.54 -0.93
N LEU A 46 -19.23 7.45 -0.01
CA LEU A 46 -18.30 8.36 0.64
C LEU A 46 -18.40 8.23 2.15
N THR A 47 -17.27 8.36 2.87
CA THR A 47 -17.27 8.25 4.32
C THR A 47 -18.01 9.42 4.99
N CYS A 48 -19.06 9.11 5.71
CA CYS A 48 -19.78 10.02 6.60
C CYS A 48 -19.64 9.50 8.04
N PHE A 49 -19.22 10.35 8.96
CA PHE A 49 -18.99 10.00 10.35
C PHE A 49 -19.91 10.77 11.29
N TRP A 50 -19.99 10.31 12.54
CA TRP A 50 -20.59 11.05 13.64
C TRP A 50 -19.50 11.75 14.46
N SER A 51 -19.53 13.07 14.50
CA SER A 51 -18.63 13.86 15.31
C SER A 51 -19.08 13.86 16.77
N ARG A 52 -18.37 13.14 17.64
CA ARG A 52 -18.68 13.05 19.09
C ARG A 52 -18.58 14.40 19.81
N SER A 53 -17.70 15.28 19.38
CA SER A 53 -17.51 16.60 19.98
C SER A 53 -18.55 17.62 19.53
N ARG A 54 -18.96 17.57 18.24
CA ARG A 54 -19.94 18.50 17.67
C ARG A 54 -21.35 18.00 17.74
N GLN A 55 -21.53 16.68 17.98
CA GLN A 55 -22.83 15.98 17.97
C GLN A 55 -23.59 16.17 16.64
N GLU A 56 -22.89 16.01 15.54
CA GLU A 56 -23.42 16.16 14.19
C GLU A 56 -22.78 15.18 13.20
N LEU A 57 -23.45 14.98 12.07
CA LEU A 57 -22.91 14.26 10.94
C LEU A 57 -21.76 15.05 10.30
N TRP A 58 -20.78 14.34 9.81
CA TRP A 58 -19.61 14.90 9.14
C TRP A 58 -19.21 14.09 7.92
N LEU A 59 -19.45 14.63 6.73
CA LEU A 59 -18.98 14.05 5.49
C LEU A 59 -17.48 14.37 5.32
N LYS A 60 -16.65 13.35 5.31
CA LYS A 60 -15.21 13.55 5.17
C LYS A 60 -14.89 14.12 3.79
N GLY A 61 -14.16 15.23 3.78
CA GLY A 61 -13.80 15.92 2.54
C GLY A 61 -14.69 17.11 2.17
N GLU A 62 -15.86 17.30 2.78
CA GLU A 62 -16.80 18.37 2.42
C GLU A 62 -16.19 19.80 2.48
N THR A 63 -15.21 20.02 3.37
CA THR A 63 -14.53 21.31 3.51
C THR A 63 -13.19 21.35 2.80
N SER A 64 -12.45 20.22 2.82
CA SER A 64 -11.07 20.16 2.31
C SER A 64 -10.93 19.71 0.86
N GLY A 65 -11.99 19.12 0.27
CA GLY A 65 -11.94 18.42 -1.01
C GLY A 65 -11.31 17.03 -0.95
N ASN A 66 -10.72 16.62 0.19
CA ASN A 66 -10.09 15.32 0.36
C ASN A 66 -11.13 14.28 0.77
N TYR A 67 -11.93 13.84 -0.19
CA TYR A 67 -12.94 12.80 0.03
C TYR A 67 -12.30 11.41 0.21
N GLN A 68 -13.07 10.51 0.77
CA GLN A 68 -12.73 9.10 0.93
C GLN A 68 -13.83 8.26 0.29
N HIS A 69 -13.52 7.66 -0.86
CA HIS A 69 -14.42 6.80 -1.62
C HIS A 69 -14.39 5.39 -1.04
N ILE A 70 -15.54 4.86 -0.65
CA ILE A 70 -15.63 3.57 0.04
C ILE A 70 -15.46 2.43 -0.96
N VAL A 71 -14.46 1.59 -0.73
CA VAL A 71 -14.23 0.33 -1.44
C VAL A 71 -14.98 -0.81 -0.74
N SER A 72 -14.92 -0.87 0.59
CA SER A 72 -15.67 -1.86 1.38
C SER A 72 -15.87 -1.40 2.82
N ILE A 73 -16.94 -1.93 3.45
CA ILE A 73 -17.21 -1.84 4.88
C ILE A 73 -17.37 -3.26 5.40
N THR A 74 -16.59 -3.64 6.41
CA THR A 74 -16.60 -4.98 7.00
C THR A 74 -16.71 -4.87 8.51
N ALA A 75 -17.65 -5.58 9.10
CA ALA A 75 -17.74 -5.71 10.55
C ALA A 75 -16.77 -6.77 11.07
N ASP A 76 -16.33 -6.63 12.31
CA ASP A 76 -15.55 -7.65 13.01
C ASP A 76 -16.39 -8.87 13.41
N CYS A 77 -15.79 -9.81 14.15
CA CYS A 77 -16.41 -11.11 14.43
C CYS A 77 -17.63 -11.02 15.36
N ASP A 78 -17.68 -10.05 16.25
CA ASP A 78 -18.80 -9.82 17.18
C ASP A 78 -19.67 -8.62 16.81
N LYS A 79 -19.35 -7.97 15.68
CA LYS A 79 -20.15 -6.93 14.98
C LYS A 79 -20.23 -5.61 15.75
N ASP A 80 -19.23 -5.27 16.55
CA ASP A 80 -19.17 -4.04 17.35
C ASP A 80 -18.11 -3.04 16.87
N ALA A 81 -17.36 -3.38 15.81
CA ALA A 81 -16.40 -2.50 15.14
C ALA A 81 -16.42 -2.69 13.62
N LEU A 82 -16.03 -1.64 12.90
CA LEU A 82 -15.97 -1.64 11.44
C LEU A 82 -14.56 -1.35 10.93
N VAL A 83 -14.17 -2.04 9.85
CA VAL A 83 -13.08 -1.61 8.96
C VAL A 83 -13.71 -1.04 7.70
N VAL A 84 -13.34 0.19 7.37
CA VAL A 84 -13.77 0.91 6.17
C VAL A 84 -12.57 1.11 5.27
N VAL A 85 -12.50 0.35 4.18
CA VAL A 85 -11.45 0.50 3.16
C VAL A 85 -11.85 1.58 2.19
N VAL A 86 -10.95 2.52 1.89
CA VAL A 86 -11.23 3.69 1.07
C VAL A 86 -10.12 3.99 0.07
N ASP A 87 -10.51 4.55 -1.08
CA ASP A 87 -9.62 5.33 -1.95
C ASP A 87 -9.74 6.80 -1.54
N LYS A 88 -8.62 7.50 -1.35
CA LYS A 88 -8.62 8.89 -0.87
C LYS A 88 -8.13 9.87 -1.94
N ASP A 89 -8.77 11.03 -2.04
CA ASP A 89 -8.39 12.10 -2.99
C ASP A 89 -7.17 12.91 -2.51
N GLY A 90 -6.77 12.76 -1.24
CA GLY A 90 -5.65 13.48 -0.65
C GLY A 90 -5.40 13.10 0.81
N PRO A 91 -4.59 13.89 1.54
CA PRO A 91 -4.25 13.60 2.93
C PRO A 91 -5.47 13.40 3.82
N ALA A 92 -5.45 12.33 4.64
CA ALA A 92 -6.59 12.01 5.50
C ALA A 92 -6.68 12.93 6.73
N CYS A 93 -5.54 13.41 7.25
CA CYS A 93 -5.50 14.26 8.41
C CYS A 93 -5.73 15.75 8.07
N HIS A 94 -6.41 16.47 8.96
CA HIS A 94 -6.61 17.93 8.83
C HIS A 94 -5.31 18.73 8.92
N THR A 95 -4.22 18.13 9.44
CA THR A 95 -2.88 18.73 9.49
C THR A 95 -2.13 18.63 8.17
N GLY A 96 -2.69 17.94 7.17
CA GLY A 96 -2.03 17.65 5.89
C GLY A 96 -1.21 16.37 5.90
N ALA A 97 -1.19 15.60 7.00
CA ALA A 97 -0.54 14.30 7.07
C ALA A 97 -1.39 13.22 6.38
N GLU A 98 -0.74 12.21 5.81
CA GLU A 98 -1.40 11.08 5.14
C GLU A 98 -2.31 10.29 6.07
N SER A 99 -1.96 10.19 7.36
CA SER A 99 -2.71 9.50 8.41
C SER A 99 -2.79 10.37 9.66
N CYS A 100 -3.84 10.16 10.47
CA CYS A 100 -3.93 10.74 11.80
C CYS A 100 -2.96 10.10 12.81
N PHE A 101 -2.44 8.91 12.52
CA PHE A 101 -1.54 8.15 13.37
C PHE A 101 -0.07 8.43 13.03
N HIS A 102 0.38 9.67 13.28
CA HIS A 102 1.75 10.11 13.00
C HIS A 102 2.54 10.55 14.26
N ASN A 103 1.99 10.27 15.46
CA ASN A 103 2.66 10.56 16.74
C ASN A 103 3.00 9.23 17.44
N PRO A 104 4.20 8.67 17.26
CA PRO A 104 4.57 7.41 17.88
C PRO A 104 4.68 7.58 19.40
N LEU A 105 4.00 6.74 20.17
CA LEU A 105 4.12 6.67 21.63
C LEU A 105 5.29 5.77 22.05
N TRP A 106 5.49 4.67 21.33
CA TRP A 106 6.56 3.71 21.55
C TRP A 106 6.90 3.03 20.23
N GLN A 107 8.16 2.72 20.06
CA GLN A 107 8.66 2.02 18.88
C GLN A 107 9.77 1.07 19.32
N SER A 108 9.71 -0.19 18.88
CA SER A 108 10.81 -1.12 19.10
C SER A 108 12.04 -0.72 18.29
N ASP A 109 13.21 -0.83 18.89
CA ASP A 109 14.48 -0.66 18.18
C ASP A 109 14.75 -1.83 17.22
N GLU A 110 14.13 -3.00 17.47
CA GLU A 110 14.20 -4.18 16.61
C GLU A 110 13.07 -4.20 15.59
N ARG A 111 13.05 -3.25 14.65
CA ARG A 111 12.17 -3.34 13.49
C ARG A 111 12.79 -4.25 12.44
N HIS A 112 12.33 -5.48 12.42
CA HIS A 112 12.61 -6.43 11.33
C HIS A 112 11.39 -6.63 10.40
N GLU A 113 10.51 -5.66 10.26
CA GLU A 113 9.50 -5.71 9.20
C GLU A 113 10.18 -5.40 7.87
N PHE A 114 10.55 -6.48 7.18
CA PHE A 114 10.96 -6.39 5.79
C PHE A 114 9.74 -6.01 4.93
N SER A 115 9.86 -4.91 4.19
CA SER A 115 8.92 -4.56 3.13
C SER A 115 9.68 -4.19 1.86
N LEU A 116 9.06 -4.34 0.71
CA LEU A 116 9.67 -3.96 -0.56
C LEU A 116 9.89 -2.44 -0.64
N GLU A 117 8.96 -1.67 -0.10
CA GLU A 117 9.06 -0.21 0.02
C GLU A 117 10.22 0.19 0.94
N GLY A 118 10.39 -0.51 2.06
CA GLY A 118 11.51 -0.30 2.98
C GLY A 118 12.86 -0.62 2.32
N LEU A 119 12.94 -1.72 1.56
CA LEU A 119 14.12 -2.05 0.77
C LEU A 119 14.40 -0.97 -0.28
N TYR A 120 13.37 -0.54 -1.03
CA TYR A 120 13.53 0.52 -2.03
C TYR A 120 14.05 1.82 -1.38
N GLY A 121 13.48 2.26 -0.25
CA GLY A 121 13.95 3.43 0.50
C GLY A 121 15.39 3.31 0.96
N LEU A 122 15.80 2.11 1.43
CA LEU A 122 17.21 1.82 1.77
C LEU A 122 18.14 1.97 0.56
N LEU A 123 17.72 1.49 -0.61
CA LEU A 123 18.51 1.59 -1.85
C LEU A 123 18.64 3.05 -2.31
N VAL A 124 17.57 3.85 -2.22
CA VAL A 124 17.60 5.30 -2.48
C VAL A 124 18.63 5.98 -1.57
N GLY A 125 18.54 5.76 -0.26
CA GLY A 125 19.50 6.33 0.69
C GLY A 125 20.97 5.89 0.43
N ARG A 126 21.19 4.64 0.01
CA ARG A 126 22.52 4.16 -0.39
C ARG A 126 23.02 4.78 -1.70
N ASN A 127 22.14 5.12 -2.63
CA ASN A 127 22.52 5.86 -3.83
C ASN A 127 22.94 7.30 -3.52
N GLU A 128 22.28 7.94 -2.56
CA GLU A 128 22.61 9.30 -2.11
C GLU A 128 23.89 9.36 -1.30
N THR A 129 23.98 8.53 -0.24
CA THR A 129 25.08 8.58 0.74
C THR A 129 26.33 7.81 0.31
N ARG A 130 26.17 6.81 -0.53
CA ARG A 130 27.23 5.94 -1.10
C ARG A 130 28.24 5.42 -0.06
N PRO A 131 27.76 4.74 1.00
CA PRO A 131 28.63 4.27 2.08
C PRO A 131 29.73 3.34 1.54
N GLU A 132 30.94 3.50 2.08
CA GLU A 132 32.09 2.69 1.70
C GLU A 132 31.89 1.23 2.08
N GLY A 133 32.40 0.30 1.25
CA GLY A 133 32.27 -1.15 1.45
C GLY A 133 30.88 -1.73 1.09
N SER A 134 29.90 -0.90 0.73
CA SER A 134 28.58 -1.37 0.33
C SER A 134 28.56 -1.91 -1.10
N TYR A 135 28.05 -3.13 -1.28
CA TYR A 135 27.82 -3.73 -2.61
C TYR A 135 26.88 -2.87 -3.48
N THR A 136 25.82 -2.33 -2.89
CA THR A 136 24.89 -1.42 -3.59
C THR A 136 25.62 -0.18 -4.11
N THR A 137 26.48 0.41 -3.27
CA THR A 137 27.33 1.54 -3.66
C THR A 137 28.25 1.19 -4.82
N TYR A 138 28.82 -0.02 -4.81
CA TYR A 138 29.65 -0.52 -5.92
C TYR A 138 28.84 -0.58 -7.22
N LEU A 139 27.61 -1.09 -7.19
CA LEU A 139 26.73 -1.16 -8.38
C LEU A 139 26.45 0.25 -8.93
N PHE A 140 26.04 1.19 -8.08
CA PHE A 140 25.78 2.57 -8.49
C PHE A 140 27.04 3.29 -9.03
N LYS A 141 28.22 3.03 -8.45
CA LYS A 141 29.49 3.57 -8.96
C LYS A 141 29.88 3.00 -10.34
N LYS A 142 29.57 1.73 -10.59
CA LYS A 142 29.83 1.07 -11.88
C LYS A 142 28.81 1.47 -12.96
N GLY A 143 27.64 1.96 -12.54
CA GLY A 143 26.62 2.50 -13.41
C GLY A 143 25.74 1.45 -14.08
N ILE A 144 24.92 1.93 -15.01
CA ILE A 144 23.81 1.20 -15.61
C ILE A 144 24.21 -0.13 -16.25
N ASP A 145 25.34 -0.18 -16.96
CA ASP A 145 25.77 -1.40 -17.65
C ASP A 145 26.05 -2.57 -16.69
N LYS A 146 26.66 -2.26 -15.52
CA LYS A 146 26.91 -3.27 -14.50
C LYS A 146 25.63 -3.73 -13.82
N ILE A 147 24.69 -2.82 -13.60
CA ILE A 147 23.39 -3.14 -13.02
C ILE A 147 22.60 -4.03 -13.98
N LEU A 148 22.52 -3.65 -15.26
CA LEU A 148 21.81 -4.46 -16.29
C LEU A 148 22.46 -5.83 -16.48
N LYS A 149 23.79 -5.93 -16.42
CA LYS A 149 24.49 -7.20 -16.43
C LYS A 149 24.02 -8.12 -15.30
N LYS A 150 23.91 -7.58 -14.08
CA LYS A 150 23.44 -8.35 -12.91
C LYS A 150 21.98 -8.79 -13.08
N VAL A 151 21.08 -7.91 -13.52
CA VAL A 151 19.69 -8.29 -13.83
C VAL A 151 19.64 -9.46 -14.82
N GLY A 152 20.47 -9.44 -15.87
CA GLY A 152 20.53 -10.52 -16.85
C GLY A 152 21.10 -11.83 -16.29
N GLU A 153 22.12 -11.76 -15.43
CA GLU A 153 22.70 -12.92 -14.72
C GLU A 153 21.63 -13.59 -13.85
N GLU A 154 20.99 -12.85 -12.93
CA GLU A 154 19.97 -13.38 -12.01
C GLU A 154 18.73 -13.91 -12.76
N CYS A 155 18.31 -13.23 -13.83
CA CYS A 155 17.24 -13.73 -14.69
C CYS A 155 17.57 -15.11 -15.30
N THR A 156 18.82 -15.32 -15.70
CA THR A 156 19.28 -16.60 -16.23
C THR A 156 19.30 -17.69 -15.17
N GLU A 157 19.77 -17.37 -13.96
CA GLU A 157 19.83 -18.29 -12.82
C GLU A 157 18.43 -18.70 -12.36
N VAL A 158 17.46 -17.78 -12.32
CA VAL A 158 16.03 -18.12 -12.12
C VAL A 158 15.52 -19.15 -13.15
N ILE A 159 15.86 -18.98 -14.44
CA ILE A 159 15.44 -19.91 -15.51
C ILE A 159 16.05 -21.30 -15.28
N ILE A 160 17.33 -21.36 -14.94
CA ILE A 160 18.06 -22.62 -14.70
C ILE A 160 17.47 -23.34 -13.48
N ALA A 161 17.35 -22.66 -12.34
CA ALA A 161 16.81 -23.20 -11.11
C ALA A 161 15.36 -23.65 -11.28
N GLY A 162 14.53 -22.82 -11.91
CA GLY A 162 13.12 -23.14 -12.21
C GLY A 162 12.98 -24.35 -13.14
N LYS A 163 13.83 -24.46 -14.17
CA LYS A 163 13.85 -25.61 -15.08
C LYS A 163 14.28 -26.90 -14.38
N ALA A 164 15.20 -26.80 -13.42
CA ALA A 164 15.63 -27.94 -12.60
C ALA A 164 14.58 -28.37 -11.57
N GLY A 165 13.55 -27.57 -11.30
CA GLY A 165 12.54 -27.83 -10.28
C GLY A 165 13.07 -27.61 -8.85
N ASP A 166 14.21 -26.95 -8.68
CA ASP A 166 14.77 -26.62 -7.38
C ASP A 166 14.06 -25.39 -6.79
N LYS A 167 13.07 -25.65 -5.96
CA LYS A 167 12.27 -24.58 -5.32
C LYS A 167 13.11 -23.65 -4.45
N LYS A 168 14.09 -24.19 -3.72
CA LYS A 168 14.92 -23.41 -2.80
C LYS A 168 15.82 -22.45 -3.58
N GLU A 169 16.51 -22.96 -4.57
CA GLU A 169 17.37 -22.18 -5.44
C GLU A 169 16.55 -21.15 -6.25
N THR A 170 15.39 -21.56 -6.76
CA THR A 170 14.49 -20.61 -7.48
C THR A 170 14.06 -19.44 -6.60
N ILE A 171 13.76 -19.67 -5.31
CA ILE A 171 13.43 -18.58 -4.37
C ILE A 171 14.64 -17.65 -4.15
N TYR A 172 15.83 -18.20 -4.02
CA TYR A 172 17.05 -17.46 -3.83
C TYR A 172 17.32 -16.54 -5.03
N GLU A 173 17.30 -17.08 -6.24
CA GLU A 173 17.55 -16.32 -7.46
C GLU A 173 16.45 -15.29 -7.77
N LEU A 174 15.19 -15.60 -7.44
CA LEU A 174 14.10 -14.63 -7.53
C LEU A 174 14.29 -13.44 -6.58
N ALA A 175 14.85 -13.68 -5.39
CA ALA A 175 15.14 -12.60 -4.44
C ALA A 175 16.29 -11.71 -4.96
N ASP A 176 17.33 -12.30 -5.54
CA ASP A 176 18.45 -11.57 -6.13
C ASP A 176 18.02 -10.79 -7.37
N LEU A 177 17.20 -11.38 -8.23
CA LEU A 177 16.59 -10.68 -9.36
C LEU A 177 15.75 -9.48 -8.92
N ALA A 178 14.89 -9.66 -7.90
CA ALA A 178 14.07 -8.58 -7.35
C ALA A 178 14.94 -7.44 -6.79
N TYR A 179 15.99 -7.79 -6.04
CA TYR A 179 16.94 -6.82 -5.51
C TYR A 179 17.63 -6.01 -6.62
N HIS A 180 18.19 -6.67 -7.64
CA HIS A 180 18.88 -5.99 -8.74
C HIS A 180 17.92 -5.19 -9.63
N ALA A 181 16.67 -5.64 -9.79
CA ALA A 181 15.62 -4.87 -10.45
C ALA A 181 15.32 -3.57 -9.69
N MET A 182 15.24 -3.60 -8.34
CA MET A 182 15.07 -2.38 -7.55
C MET A 182 16.27 -1.44 -7.62
N VAL A 183 17.51 -1.96 -7.66
CA VAL A 183 18.71 -1.14 -7.91
C VAL A 183 18.63 -0.45 -9.26
N LEU A 184 18.16 -1.16 -10.30
CA LEU A 184 17.91 -0.56 -11.62
C LEU A 184 16.84 0.53 -11.56
N MET A 185 15.74 0.28 -10.84
CA MET A 185 14.68 1.28 -10.66
C MET A 185 15.22 2.56 -10.04
N VAL A 186 15.99 2.46 -8.95
CA VAL A 186 16.62 3.63 -8.31
C VAL A 186 17.57 4.36 -9.26
N GLN A 187 18.39 3.62 -10.04
CA GLN A 187 19.31 4.19 -11.01
C GLN A 187 18.59 4.97 -12.12
N MET A 188 17.39 4.55 -12.49
CA MET A 188 16.57 5.16 -13.53
C MET A 188 15.54 6.17 -13.00
N GLY A 189 15.41 6.36 -11.70
CA GLY A 189 14.39 7.21 -11.08
C GLY A 189 12.96 6.64 -11.20
N ILE A 190 12.82 5.31 -11.34
CA ILE A 190 11.53 4.60 -11.40
C ILE A 190 11.13 4.26 -9.98
N THR A 191 9.92 4.64 -9.57
CA THR A 191 9.38 4.34 -8.24
C THR A 191 8.64 3.00 -8.19
N VAL A 192 8.44 2.47 -6.99
CA VAL A 192 7.58 1.28 -6.79
C VAL A 192 6.16 1.58 -7.28
N GLU A 193 5.67 2.79 -7.06
CA GLU A 193 4.35 3.23 -7.50
C GLU A 193 4.22 3.26 -9.04
N ASP A 194 5.27 3.62 -9.78
CA ASP A 194 5.24 3.58 -11.24
C ASP A 194 5.03 2.16 -11.76
N VAL A 195 5.74 1.18 -11.16
CA VAL A 195 5.58 -0.24 -11.51
C VAL A 195 4.21 -0.76 -11.09
N HIS A 196 3.75 -0.39 -9.91
CA HIS A 196 2.42 -0.77 -9.40
C HIS A 196 1.32 -0.24 -10.34
N ARG A 197 1.39 1.02 -10.74
CA ARG A 197 0.42 1.65 -11.65
C ARG A 197 0.38 0.96 -13.02
N GLU A 198 1.55 0.61 -13.56
CA GLU A 198 1.64 -0.13 -14.83
C GLU A 198 1.04 -1.54 -14.71
N LEU A 199 1.29 -2.25 -13.60
CA LEU A 199 0.69 -3.56 -13.36
C LEU A 199 -0.82 -3.46 -13.17
N ALA A 200 -1.30 -2.48 -12.41
CA ALA A 200 -2.72 -2.24 -12.20
C ALA A 200 -3.45 -1.93 -13.52
N SER A 201 -2.84 -1.12 -14.40
CA SER A 201 -3.41 -0.81 -15.73
C SER A 201 -3.60 -2.05 -16.60
N ARG A 202 -2.74 -3.06 -16.44
CA ARG A 202 -2.82 -4.32 -17.20
C ARG A 202 -3.83 -5.30 -16.62
N HIS A 203 -4.22 -5.15 -15.35
CA HIS A 203 -5.15 -6.06 -14.69
C HIS A 203 -6.59 -5.94 -15.24
N ILE A 204 -6.94 -4.80 -15.84
CA ILE A 204 -8.27 -4.52 -16.42
C ILE A 204 -8.38 -5.05 -17.86
N ILE A 205 -7.30 -5.52 -18.48
CA ILE A 205 -7.28 -5.94 -19.88
C ILE A 205 -7.39 -7.46 -19.96
N ASP A 206 -8.61 -7.97 -20.20
CA ASP A 206 -8.93 -9.40 -20.40
C ASP A 206 -8.32 -10.01 -21.68
N HIS A 207 -7.70 -9.21 -22.55
CA HIS A 207 -7.09 -9.67 -23.79
C HIS A 207 -5.62 -9.27 -23.89
N LYS A 208 -4.74 -10.24 -24.06
CA LYS A 208 -3.30 -10.06 -24.31
C LYS A 208 -3.05 -9.48 -25.72
N VAL A 209 -3.34 -8.21 -25.89
CA VAL A 209 -3.16 -7.48 -27.18
C VAL A 209 -1.70 -7.51 -27.68
N LYS A 210 -0.72 -7.82 -26.82
CA LYS A 210 0.71 -7.84 -27.20
C LYS A 210 1.18 -9.17 -27.84
N GLN A 211 0.46 -10.28 -27.66
CA GLN A 211 0.86 -11.56 -28.26
C GLN A 211 0.45 -11.70 -29.75
N GLU A 212 -0.58 -10.98 -30.20
CA GLU A 212 -1.03 -11.00 -31.59
C GLU A 212 -0.12 -10.21 -32.56
N LYS A 213 0.80 -9.39 -32.04
CA LYS A 213 1.75 -8.60 -32.86
C LYS A 213 3.14 -9.23 -32.99
N MET A 214 3.35 -10.44 -32.44
CA MET A 214 4.63 -11.17 -32.48
C MET A 214 4.58 -12.49 -33.27
N THR A 215 3.51 -12.73 -34.05
CA THR A 215 3.40 -13.80 -35.03
C THR A 215 3.45 -13.27 -36.45
#